data_89d197f342d6cc7fe41558ed4012bb1a
#
_entry.id   89d197f342d6cc7fe41558ed4012bb1a
#
_cell.length_a   1.000
_cell.length_b   1.000
_cell.length_c   1.000
_cell.angle_alpha   90.00
_cell.angle_beta   90.00
_cell.angle_gamma   90.00
#
_symmetry.space_group_name_H-M   'P 1'
#
loop_
_entity.id
_entity.type
_entity.pdbx_description
1 polymer ?
#
loop_
_entity_poly.entity_id
_entity_poly.type
_entity_poly.pdbx_seq_one_letter_code
_entity_poly.pdbx_strand_id
1 'polypeptide(L)'
;SSNGWNVIPFILGEWTTNSNWDGNFWANFPQRIREANIFIQNVHALNEQGITPTEVEYMKAECRFMKAYYYALLANTYGGIPFAPDEITPSNFNLSDLMIGQTPYDQVIDWCDKELQAASKILPAKYTEARKYGRATSIMCLAVRARMLLYAASPLVNGNTDYANYKNDKGENIISQTYDASKWRKAADACKELITEAEAAGYKLYEVKMSDGKIDPFMSYQDMMFKRFDEGNTEILFARPGGCNYSYYEALATPLRSSGNGGLGVTQSLVDAFSMENGLPITDPASNYKEEGFSDADEQRDNTDWASICNGGSITRKGTYNMYCHREPRFYICVNFNNGYFNQEDRVYNMFRGDGTETDNNGTHDAPQNGYFAKKKIYYKDNVKQGSYQYRPGILYRLGEAYLNYAEALNECDPGNEEILTYLNKIRERAGVRQYTTGNTDDNYIHVNLNNQSEMRNLIHAERRVELNCEGLRYDDLRRWKEAEKVLTGPFYGMNAYGRDAASFYKRTVYQTRVYKKAFYWFPIHQDEMDKNAKLKQAPYWN
;
A
#
# COMPACT_ATOMS: atom_id res chain seq x y z
N SER A 1 -11.52 0.38 -19.85
CA SER A 1 -12.15 1.71 -19.84
C SER A 1 -13.44 1.62 -19.06
N SER A 2 -13.53 2.22 -17.92
CA SER A 2 -14.79 2.26 -17.21
C SER A 2 -15.30 3.69 -17.20
N ASN A 3 -16.31 3.94 -17.97
CA ASN A 3 -17.10 5.15 -17.84
C ASN A 3 -17.77 5.14 -16.46
N GLY A 4 -17.25 5.89 -15.50
CA GLY A 4 -17.82 6.01 -14.17
C GLY A 4 -16.88 5.76 -13.00
N TRP A 5 -15.68 5.27 -13.22
CA TRP A 5 -14.68 5.15 -12.16
C TRP A 5 -13.89 6.45 -12.03
N ASN A 6 -13.92 7.06 -10.86
CA ASN A 6 -13.21 8.33 -10.60
C ASN A 6 -11.72 8.28 -10.90
N VAL A 7 -11.12 7.11 -10.85
CA VAL A 7 -9.70 6.91 -11.18
C VAL A 7 -9.38 7.12 -12.66
N ILE A 8 -10.33 6.92 -13.57
CA ILE A 8 -10.08 7.04 -15.02
C ILE A 8 -9.79 8.48 -15.44
N PRO A 9 -10.62 9.50 -15.10
CA PRO A 9 -10.26 10.89 -15.36
C PRO A 9 -8.92 11.28 -14.73
N PHE A 10 -8.60 10.76 -13.54
CA PHE A 10 -7.34 11.03 -12.87
C PHE A 10 -6.14 10.52 -13.69
N ILE A 11 -6.14 9.24 -14.10
CA ILE A 11 -5.02 8.66 -14.86
C ILE A 11 -4.90 9.17 -16.30
N LEU A 12 -5.97 9.80 -16.84
CA LEU A 12 -5.94 10.46 -18.14
C LEU A 12 -5.56 11.95 -18.04
N GLY A 13 -5.30 12.46 -16.83
CA GLY A 13 -4.94 13.86 -16.62
C GLY A 13 -6.11 14.84 -16.75
N GLU A 14 -7.34 14.36 -16.63
CA GLU A 14 -8.58 15.14 -16.81
C GLU A 14 -9.11 15.71 -15.49
N TRP A 15 -8.48 15.42 -14.36
CA TRP A 15 -8.89 15.93 -13.07
C TRP A 15 -8.76 17.45 -12.97
N THR A 16 -9.73 18.06 -12.27
CA THR A 16 -9.83 19.49 -12.01
C THR A 16 -10.13 19.73 -10.52
N THR A 17 -10.16 21.00 -10.11
CA THR A 17 -10.56 21.41 -8.75
C THR A 17 -12.02 21.09 -8.40
N ASN A 18 -12.85 20.76 -9.40
CA ASN A 18 -14.26 20.34 -9.22
C ASN A 18 -14.45 18.83 -9.28
N SER A 19 -13.37 18.06 -9.44
CA SER A 19 -13.47 16.60 -9.50
C SER A 19 -13.67 16.00 -8.11
N ASN A 20 -14.63 15.08 -8.01
CA ASN A 20 -14.87 14.31 -6.79
C ASN A 20 -14.04 13.03 -6.78
N TRP A 21 -13.66 12.57 -5.62
CA TRP A 21 -13.01 11.29 -5.40
C TRP A 21 -13.40 10.68 -4.05
N ASP A 22 -13.36 9.35 -3.94
CA ASP A 22 -13.89 8.63 -2.78
C ASP A 22 -13.05 8.81 -1.50
N GLY A 23 -11.83 9.28 -1.64
CA GLY A 23 -10.92 9.59 -0.52
C GLY A 23 -10.92 11.06 -0.12
N ASN A 24 -12.04 11.80 -0.30
CA ASN A 24 -12.12 13.19 0.11
C ASN A 24 -12.10 13.33 1.64
N PHE A 25 -10.90 13.50 2.18
CA PHE A 25 -10.67 13.66 3.61
C PHE A 25 -11.04 15.05 4.12
N TRP A 26 -11.07 16.06 3.25
CA TRP A 26 -11.33 17.45 3.60
C TRP A 26 -12.70 17.66 4.26
N ALA A 27 -13.74 17.00 3.76
CA ALA A 27 -15.07 17.13 4.33
C ALA A 27 -15.27 16.34 5.64
N ASN A 28 -14.65 15.16 5.74
CA ASN A 28 -14.97 14.20 6.80
C ASN A 28 -14.05 14.29 8.03
N PHE A 29 -12.75 14.46 7.84
CA PHE A 29 -11.80 14.37 8.95
C PHE A 29 -11.87 15.54 9.93
N PRO A 30 -12.05 16.82 9.50
CA PRO A 30 -12.25 17.92 10.45
C PRO A 30 -13.45 17.70 11.38
N GLN A 31 -14.54 17.14 10.86
CA GLN A 31 -15.69 16.79 11.69
C GLN A 31 -15.33 15.73 12.74
N ARG A 32 -14.59 14.69 12.36
CA ARG A 32 -14.15 13.63 13.30
C ARG A 32 -13.16 14.14 14.35
N ILE A 33 -12.29 15.07 13.96
CA ILE A 33 -11.37 15.74 14.88
C ILE A 33 -12.16 16.57 15.91
N ARG A 34 -13.17 17.31 15.47
CA ARG A 34 -14.06 18.06 16.38
C ARG A 34 -14.80 17.12 17.34
N GLU A 35 -15.35 16.00 16.85
CA GLU A 35 -16.00 14.99 17.70
C GLU A 35 -15.04 14.44 18.75
N ALA A 36 -13.79 14.17 18.38
CA ALA A 36 -12.76 13.72 19.33
C ALA A 36 -12.44 14.79 20.39
N ASN A 37 -12.39 16.08 20.02
CA ASN A 37 -12.19 17.17 20.96
C ASN A 37 -13.34 17.27 21.97
N ILE A 38 -14.58 17.19 21.49
CA ILE A 38 -15.78 17.19 22.35
C ILE A 38 -15.72 16.01 23.32
N PHE A 39 -15.36 14.83 22.82
CA PHE A 39 -15.26 13.62 23.66
C PHE A 39 -14.19 13.78 24.75
N ILE A 40 -12.99 14.23 24.40
CA ILE A 40 -11.87 14.45 25.36
C ILE A 40 -12.27 15.39 26.50
N GLN A 41 -13.02 16.46 26.17
CA GLN A 41 -13.42 17.46 27.16
C GLN A 41 -14.53 16.96 28.11
N ASN A 42 -15.38 16.02 27.67
CA ASN A 42 -16.58 15.64 28.40
C ASN A 42 -16.52 14.24 29.00
N VAL A 43 -15.60 13.37 28.55
CA VAL A 43 -15.52 12.02 29.07
C VAL A 43 -15.05 11.98 30.51
N HIS A 44 -15.75 11.22 31.37
CA HIS A 44 -15.44 11.03 32.78
C HIS A 44 -15.70 9.58 33.22
N ALA A 45 -15.14 9.19 34.35
CA ALA A 45 -15.31 7.85 34.88
C ALA A 45 -16.76 7.62 35.34
N LEU A 46 -17.26 6.42 35.07
CA LEU A 46 -18.54 5.89 35.52
C LEU A 46 -18.30 4.52 36.16
N ASN A 47 -17.71 4.53 37.37
CA ASN A 47 -17.20 3.32 38.03
C ASN A 47 -18.28 2.25 38.21
N GLU A 48 -19.52 2.65 38.47
CA GLU A 48 -20.67 1.75 38.61
C GLU A 48 -21.03 1.01 37.32
N GLN A 49 -20.59 1.56 36.16
CA GLN A 49 -20.77 0.97 34.84
C GLN A 49 -19.48 0.31 34.30
N GLY A 50 -18.45 0.19 35.12
CA GLY A 50 -17.18 -0.41 34.77
C GLY A 50 -16.25 0.50 33.94
N ILE A 51 -16.56 1.80 33.82
CA ILE A 51 -15.71 2.79 33.16
C ILE A 51 -14.82 3.43 34.23
N THR A 52 -13.63 2.89 34.39
CA THR A 52 -12.66 3.36 35.38
C THR A 52 -11.90 4.61 34.90
N PRO A 53 -11.24 5.37 35.80
CA PRO A 53 -10.35 6.46 35.41
C PRO A 53 -9.28 6.02 34.41
N THR A 54 -8.72 4.83 34.55
CA THR A 54 -7.73 4.27 33.59
C THR A 54 -8.33 4.04 32.20
N GLU A 55 -9.55 3.52 32.13
CA GLU A 55 -10.24 3.35 30.83
C GLU A 55 -10.53 4.72 30.17
N VAL A 56 -10.87 5.73 30.96
CA VAL A 56 -11.03 7.11 30.46
C VAL A 56 -9.73 7.66 29.87
N GLU A 57 -8.59 7.43 30.53
CA GLU A 57 -7.30 7.85 29.97
C GLU A 57 -6.95 7.10 28.67
N TYR A 58 -7.30 5.81 28.57
CA TYR A 58 -7.16 5.07 27.29
C TYR A 58 -8.07 5.68 26.21
N MET A 59 -9.33 5.95 26.50
CA MET A 59 -10.26 6.57 25.54
C MET A 59 -9.77 7.93 25.05
N LYS A 60 -9.22 8.77 25.95
CA LYS A 60 -8.61 10.06 25.57
C LYS A 60 -7.38 9.85 24.67
N ALA A 61 -6.51 8.90 25.01
CA ALA A 61 -5.34 8.59 24.20
C ALA A 61 -5.71 8.03 22.82
N GLU A 62 -6.77 7.23 22.71
CA GLU A 62 -7.33 6.79 21.41
C GLU A 62 -7.82 7.98 20.57
N CYS A 63 -8.50 8.95 21.20
CA CYS A 63 -8.91 10.17 20.50
C CYS A 63 -7.70 11.00 20.04
N ARG A 64 -6.64 11.10 20.83
CA ARG A 64 -5.37 11.76 20.44
C ARG A 64 -4.75 11.05 19.23
N PHE A 65 -4.68 9.72 19.26
CA PHE A 65 -4.23 8.92 18.12
C PHE A 65 -5.05 9.21 16.86
N MET A 66 -6.39 9.19 16.96
CA MET A 66 -7.27 9.42 15.82
C MET A 66 -7.09 10.82 15.23
N LYS A 67 -6.99 11.86 16.07
CA LYS A 67 -6.74 13.24 15.64
C LYS A 67 -5.41 13.33 14.88
N ALA A 68 -4.33 12.81 15.43
CA ALA A 68 -3.01 12.84 14.81
C ALA A 68 -3.00 12.05 13.49
N TYR A 69 -3.65 10.90 13.45
CA TYR A 69 -3.77 10.10 12.23
C TYR A 69 -4.54 10.83 11.12
N TYR A 70 -5.67 11.48 11.46
CA TYR A 70 -6.45 12.23 10.47
C TYR A 70 -5.69 13.45 9.95
N TYR A 71 -4.99 14.20 10.81
CA TYR A 71 -4.16 15.31 10.38
C TYR A 71 -2.98 14.86 9.52
N ALA A 72 -2.33 13.75 9.84
CA ALA A 72 -1.27 13.18 9.02
C ALA A 72 -1.77 12.81 7.61
N LEU A 73 -2.96 12.20 7.52
CA LEU A 73 -3.59 11.88 6.22
C LEU A 73 -3.97 13.12 5.43
N LEU A 74 -4.54 14.15 6.09
CA LEU A 74 -4.85 15.43 5.45
C LEU A 74 -3.59 16.10 4.91
N ALA A 75 -2.52 16.19 5.73
CA ALA A 75 -1.26 16.79 5.32
C ALA A 75 -0.61 16.02 4.15
N ASN A 76 -0.63 14.68 4.19
CA ASN A 76 -0.11 13.88 3.08
C ASN A 76 -0.91 14.04 1.78
N THR A 77 -2.19 14.37 1.89
CA THR A 77 -3.07 14.51 0.72
C THR A 77 -2.99 15.92 0.11
N TYR A 78 -3.02 16.97 0.95
CA TYR A 78 -3.19 18.35 0.51
C TYR A 78 -1.97 19.26 0.74
N GLY A 79 -0.94 18.78 1.44
CA GLY A 79 0.21 19.59 1.87
C GLY A 79 -0.12 20.45 3.08
N GLY A 80 -0.37 21.75 2.85
CA GLY A 80 -0.86 22.64 3.92
C GLY A 80 -2.36 22.51 4.13
N ILE A 81 -2.77 22.54 5.39
CA ILE A 81 -4.17 22.37 5.79
C ILE A 81 -4.57 23.35 6.88
N PRO A 82 -5.84 23.73 7.00
CA PRO A 82 -6.36 24.39 8.20
C PRO A 82 -6.09 23.50 9.43
N PHE A 83 -5.51 24.08 10.45
CA PHE A 83 -5.03 23.33 11.61
C PHE A 83 -5.47 23.99 12.90
N ALA A 84 -6.40 23.37 13.59
CA ALA A 84 -6.95 23.78 14.88
C ALA A 84 -7.20 22.54 15.75
N PRO A 85 -6.12 21.88 16.24
CA PRO A 85 -6.19 20.53 16.76
C PRO A 85 -7.00 20.38 18.05
N ASP A 86 -7.11 21.43 18.88
CA ASP A 86 -7.74 21.35 20.19
C ASP A 86 -8.98 22.24 20.32
N GLU A 87 -9.37 22.93 19.24
CA GLU A 87 -10.47 23.86 19.27
C GLU A 87 -11.83 23.15 19.08
N ILE A 88 -12.82 23.60 19.85
CA ILE A 88 -14.23 23.31 19.64
C ILE A 88 -14.92 24.62 19.29
N THR A 89 -15.38 24.73 18.05
CA THR A 89 -16.13 25.89 17.62
C THR A 89 -17.43 26.02 18.41
N PRO A 90 -17.67 27.16 19.09
CA PRO A 90 -18.93 27.42 19.78
C PRO A 90 -20.11 27.47 18.81
N SER A 91 -21.33 27.23 19.30
CA SER A 91 -22.54 27.26 18.48
C SER A 91 -22.95 28.66 18.00
N ASN A 92 -22.39 29.71 18.62
CA ASN A 92 -22.65 31.12 18.34
C ASN A 92 -21.49 31.86 17.66
N PHE A 93 -20.67 31.15 16.90
CA PHE A 93 -19.51 31.73 16.21
C PHE A 93 -19.91 32.62 15.03
N ASN A 94 -19.05 33.56 14.65
CA ASN A 94 -19.15 34.26 13.38
C ASN A 94 -18.45 33.43 12.27
N LEU A 95 -19.00 33.44 11.06
CA LEU A 95 -18.43 32.70 9.94
C LEU A 95 -16.95 33.12 9.67
N SER A 96 -16.62 34.39 9.88
CA SER A 96 -15.24 34.89 9.75
C SER A 96 -14.24 34.22 10.70
N ASP A 97 -14.69 33.78 11.87
CA ASP A 97 -13.82 33.15 12.87
C ASP A 97 -13.44 31.72 12.48
N LEU A 98 -14.24 31.10 11.61
CA LEU A 98 -13.96 29.79 11.04
C LEU A 98 -13.02 29.81 9.83
N MET A 99 -12.82 30.99 9.24
CA MET A 99 -11.93 31.13 8.09
C MET A 99 -10.47 31.15 8.57
N ILE A 100 -9.89 29.97 8.80
CA ILE A 100 -8.46 29.81 9.10
C ILE A 100 -7.69 29.44 7.84
N GLY A 101 -6.49 29.99 7.67
CA GLY A 101 -5.59 29.65 6.58
C GLY A 101 -4.87 28.33 6.83
N GLN A 102 -4.10 27.92 5.85
CA GLN A 102 -3.31 26.69 5.96
C GLN A 102 -2.08 26.88 6.86
N THR A 103 -1.81 25.86 7.64
CA THR A 103 -0.56 25.72 8.42
C THR A 103 0.49 25.01 7.58
N PRO A 104 1.78 25.42 7.66
CA PRO A 104 2.87 24.71 7.00
C PRO A 104 2.93 23.23 7.36
N TYR A 105 3.26 22.40 6.37
CA TYR A 105 3.29 20.94 6.49
C TYR A 105 4.08 20.46 7.70
N ASP A 106 5.31 20.96 7.86
CA ASP A 106 6.19 20.51 8.95
C ASP A 106 5.62 20.80 10.35
N GLN A 107 4.90 21.92 10.53
CA GLN A 107 4.28 22.25 11.82
C GLN A 107 3.16 21.26 12.18
N VAL A 108 2.37 20.84 11.19
CA VAL A 108 1.33 19.81 11.38
C VAL A 108 1.98 18.48 11.76
N ILE A 109 3.03 18.07 11.03
CA ILE A 109 3.74 16.82 11.29
C ILE A 109 4.40 16.79 12.67
N ASP A 110 5.02 17.90 13.10
CA ASP A 110 5.63 17.99 14.44
C ASP A 110 4.61 17.87 15.57
N TRP A 111 3.41 18.42 15.38
CA TRP A 111 2.32 18.22 16.34
C TRP A 111 1.86 16.77 16.35
N CYS A 112 1.63 16.17 15.18
CA CYS A 112 1.23 14.78 15.07
C CYS A 112 2.26 13.83 15.72
N ASP A 113 3.55 14.08 15.51
CA ASP A 113 4.64 13.29 16.12
C ASP A 113 4.55 13.31 17.65
N LYS A 114 4.36 14.50 18.26
CA LYS A 114 4.21 14.65 19.71
C LYS A 114 2.97 13.94 20.24
N GLU A 115 1.83 14.07 19.56
CA GLU A 115 0.59 13.44 19.97
C GLU A 115 0.64 11.91 19.88
N LEU A 116 1.24 11.37 18.81
CA LEU A 116 1.42 9.93 18.64
C LEU A 116 2.38 9.35 19.69
N GLN A 117 3.47 10.04 19.99
CA GLN A 117 4.38 9.65 21.08
C GLN A 117 3.69 9.68 22.45
N ALA A 118 2.89 10.71 22.71
CA ALA A 118 2.18 10.82 23.98
C ALA A 118 1.10 9.73 24.13
N ALA A 119 0.35 9.46 23.07
CA ALA A 119 -0.65 8.41 23.07
C ALA A 119 -0.03 7.00 23.21
N SER A 120 1.11 6.75 22.56
CA SER A 120 1.80 5.45 22.65
C SER A 120 2.26 5.09 24.06
N LYS A 121 2.57 6.07 24.91
CA LYS A 121 2.99 5.84 26.29
C LYS A 121 1.82 5.48 27.23
N ILE A 122 0.59 5.74 26.83
CA ILE A 122 -0.62 5.50 27.61
C ILE A 122 -1.27 4.19 27.17
N LEU A 123 -1.37 3.95 25.86
CA LEU A 123 -2.09 2.83 25.29
C LEU A 123 -1.32 1.50 25.46
N PRO A 124 -2.03 0.36 25.61
CA PRO A 124 -1.38 -0.95 25.62
C PRO A 124 -0.81 -1.30 24.26
N ALA A 125 0.25 -2.11 24.23
CA ALA A 125 0.84 -2.57 22.97
C ALA A 125 -0.12 -3.47 22.16
N LYS A 126 -0.98 -4.21 22.86
CA LYS A 126 -1.92 -5.16 22.24
C LYS A 126 -3.12 -5.36 23.15
N TYR A 127 -4.29 -5.51 22.56
CA TYR A 127 -5.47 -6.03 23.26
C TYR A 127 -5.60 -7.54 23.01
N THR A 128 -5.87 -8.31 24.08
CA THR A 128 -6.11 -9.76 23.99
C THR A 128 -7.60 -10.10 23.82
N GLU A 129 -8.48 -9.17 24.18
CA GLU A 129 -9.92 -9.33 24.10
C GLU A 129 -10.42 -9.08 22.67
N ALA A 130 -11.07 -10.07 22.06
CA ALA A 130 -11.58 -9.98 20.69
C ALA A 130 -12.50 -8.75 20.45
N ARG A 131 -13.32 -8.38 21.46
CA ARG A 131 -14.20 -7.19 21.40
C ARG A 131 -13.44 -5.86 21.30
N LYS A 132 -12.16 -5.83 21.67
CA LYS A 132 -11.29 -4.66 21.60
C LYS A 132 -10.43 -4.61 20.33
N TYR A 133 -10.58 -5.61 19.44
CA TYR A 133 -9.85 -5.61 18.17
C TYR A 133 -10.15 -4.36 17.35
N GLY A 134 -9.11 -3.68 16.93
CA GLY A 134 -9.22 -2.43 16.17
C GLY A 134 -9.26 -1.15 17.02
N ARG A 135 -9.34 -1.25 18.38
CA ARG A 135 -9.03 -0.09 19.24
C ARG A 135 -7.57 0.28 19.09
N ALA A 136 -7.28 1.59 19.23
CA ALA A 136 -5.92 2.07 19.09
C ALA A 136 -4.98 1.46 20.16
N THR A 137 -3.77 1.12 19.73
CA THR A 137 -2.70 0.58 20.57
C THR A 137 -1.45 1.45 20.46
N SER A 138 -0.48 1.26 21.37
CA SER A 138 0.81 1.92 21.26
C SER A 138 1.51 1.58 19.93
N ILE A 139 1.40 0.34 19.49
CA ILE A 139 1.97 -0.12 18.20
C ILE A 139 1.32 0.58 17.01
N MET A 140 0.01 0.82 17.03
CA MET A 140 -0.67 1.62 15.98
C MET A 140 -0.17 3.07 15.97
N CYS A 141 0.06 3.67 17.15
CA CYS A 141 0.63 5.02 17.25
C CYS A 141 2.01 5.07 16.62
N LEU A 142 2.89 4.13 16.97
CA LEU A 142 4.25 4.05 16.44
C LEU A 142 4.26 3.74 14.93
N ALA A 143 3.34 2.91 14.44
CA ALA A 143 3.21 2.58 13.03
C ALA A 143 2.83 3.81 12.18
N VAL A 144 1.81 4.57 12.61
CA VAL A 144 1.43 5.82 11.95
C VAL A 144 2.56 6.84 12.00
N ARG A 145 3.22 6.96 13.16
CA ARG A 145 4.37 7.85 13.37
C ARG A 145 5.52 7.53 12.40
N ALA A 146 5.92 6.26 12.31
CA ALA A 146 7.01 5.82 11.45
C ALA A 146 6.75 6.14 9.96
N ARG A 147 5.55 5.81 9.45
CA ARG A 147 5.17 6.14 8.05
C ARG A 147 5.12 7.64 7.81
N MET A 148 4.51 8.40 8.71
CA MET A 148 4.39 9.86 8.61
C MET A 148 5.76 10.54 8.55
N LEU A 149 6.70 10.14 9.41
CA LEU A 149 8.04 10.73 9.47
C LEU A 149 8.89 10.32 8.25
N LEU A 150 8.74 9.10 7.73
CA LEU A 150 9.35 8.69 6.46
C LEU A 150 8.87 9.59 5.31
N TYR A 151 7.57 9.87 5.25
CA TYR A 151 7.00 10.74 4.22
C TYR A 151 7.51 12.18 4.37
N ALA A 152 7.60 12.68 5.61
CA ALA A 152 8.11 14.02 5.91
C ALA A 152 9.62 14.19 5.61
N ALA A 153 10.38 13.10 5.60
CA ALA A 153 11.80 13.10 5.20
C ALA A 153 11.98 13.08 3.67
N SER A 154 10.94 12.66 2.92
CA SER A 154 11.03 12.37 1.49
C SER A 154 11.06 13.64 0.61
N PRO A 155 11.59 13.55 -0.63
CA PRO A 155 11.85 14.70 -1.51
C PRO A 155 10.66 15.61 -1.82
N LEU A 156 9.42 15.10 -1.73
CA LEU A 156 8.23 15.91 -2.02
C LEU A 156 8.07 17.10 -1.06
N VAL A 157 8.46 16.92 0.21
CA VAL A 157 8.25 17.93 1.27
C VAL A 157 9.52 18.38 1.98
N ASN A 158 10.66 17.74 1.72
CA ASN A 158 11.93 18.05 2.35
C ASN A 158 12.85 18.79 1.37
N GLY A 159 12.78 20.11 1.38
CA GLY A 159 13.60 20.97 0.53
C GLY A 159 13.10 21.05 -0.93
N ASN A 160 11.78 21.02 -1.14
CA ASN A 160 11.21 21.02 -2.48
C ASN A 160 10.95 22.43 -3.02
N THR A 161 11.89 22.94 -3.81
CA THR A 161 11.84 24.28 -4.40
C THR A 161 10.79 24.45 -5.50
N ASP A 162 10.16 23.38 -6.00
CA ASP A 162 9.02 23.47 -6.92
C ASP A 162 7.84 24.24 -6.31
N TYR A 163 7.79 24.30 -4.98
CA TYR A 163 6.72 24.96 -4.21
C TYR A 163 7.18 26.25 -3.52
N ALA A 164 8.22 26.93 -4.01
CA ALA A 164 8.72 28.18 -3.43
C ALA A 164 7.65 29.29 -3.35
N ASN A 165 6.71 29.31 -4.27
CA ASN A 165 5.60 30.27 -4.31
C ASN A 165 4.33 29.78 -3.60
N TYR A 166 4.34 28.56 -3.04
CA TYR A 166 3.19 28.04 -2.28
C TYR A 166 3.26 28.53 -0.84
N LYS A 167 2.58 29.64 -0.59
CA LYS A 167 2.56 30.32 0.71
C LYS A 167 1.14 30.43 1.23
N ASN A 168 0.99 30.36 2.55
CA ASN A 168 -0.28 30.59 3.23
C ASN A 168 -0.65 32.08 3.26
N ASP A 169 -1.78 32.42 3.89
CA ASP A 169 -2.28 33.79 4.07
C ASP A 169 -1.37 34.69 4.92
N LYS A 170 -0.43 34.11 5.69
CA LYS A 170 0.58 34.80 6.49
C LYS A 170 1.91 34.97 5.75
N GLY A 171 2.04 34.47 4.52
CA GLY A 171 3.27 34.52 3.73
C GLY A 171 4.30 33.44 4.09
N GLU A 172 3.95 32.46 4.93
CA GLU A 172 4.81 31.33 5.28
C GLU A 172 4.82 30.28 4.16
N ASN A 173 5.97 29.68 3.86
CA ASN A 173 6.07 28.58 2.92
C ASN A 173 5.31 27.36 3.46
N ILE A 174 4.37 26.83 2.70
CA ILE A 174 3.62 25.64 3.07
C ILE A 174 4.48 24.39 3.02
N ILE A 175 5.38 24.29 2.05
CA ILE A 175 6.35 23.20 1.92
C ILE A 175 7.76 23.76 2.17
N SER A 176 8.56 23.04 2.96
CA SER A 176 9.94 23.43 3.28
C SER A 176 10.78 23.59 2.01
N GLN A 177 11.49 24.72 1.92
CA GLN A 177 12.38 25.03 0.80
C GLN A 177 13.83 24.61 1.05
N THR A 178 14.16 24.26 2.30
CA THR A 178 15.49 23.85 2.74
C THR A 178 15.48 22.35 3.04
N TYR A 179 16.42 21.63 2.45
CA TYR A 179 16.62 20.22 2.76
C TYR A 179 17.18 20.04 4.16
N ASP A 180 16.56 19.16 4.92
CA ASP A 180 16.98 18.78 6.27
C ASP A 180 17.27 17.28 6.35
N ALA A 181 18.55 16.93 6.38
CA ALA A 181 19.02 15.55 6.46
C ALA A 181 18.61 14.86 7.77
N SER A 182 18.38 15.63 8.86
CA SER A 182 18.01 15.09 10.16
C SER A 182 16.63 14.41 10.15
N LYS A 183 15.75 14.78 9.21
CA LYS A 183 14.43 14.14 9.04
C LYS A 183 14.55 12.65 8.72
N TRP A 184 15.55 12.23 7.93
CA TRP A 184 15.80 10.83 7.64
C TRP A 184 16.25 10.05 8.87
N ARG A 185 17.12 10.63 9.71
CA ARG A 185 17.50 10.02 11.00
C ARG A 185 16.28 9.88 11.90
N LYS A 186 15.47 10.94 12.03
CA LYS A 186 14.23 10.92 12.83
C LYS A 186 13.26 9.83 12.33
N ALA A 187 13.15 9.64 11.01
CA ALA A 187 12.35 8.58 10.41
C ALA A 187 12.91 7.18 10.70
N ALA A 188 14.23 7.00 10.57
CA ALA A 188 14.90 5.73 10.87
C ALA A 188 14.71 5.35 12.35
N ASP A 189 14.93 6.29 13.28
CA ASP A 189 14.76 6.06 14.71
C ASP A 189 13.31 5.69 15.06
N ALA A 190 12.32 6.35 14.45
CA ALA A 190 10.91 6.02 14.64
C ALA A 190 10.53 4.63 14.08
N CYS A 191 11.09 4.25 12.93
CA CYS A 191 10.90 2.91 12.38
C CYS A 191 11.56 1.84 13.27
N LYS A 192 12.75 2.11 13.79
CA LYS A 192 13.45 1.19 14.71
C LYS A 192 12.69 1.02 16.01
N GLU A 193 12.20 2.11 16.60
CA GLU A 193 11.34 2.07 17.78
C GLU A 193 10.10 1.21 17.55
N LEU A 194 9.37 1.43 16.44
CA LEU A 194 8.22 0.62 16.06
C LEU A 194 8.57 -0.87 15.99
N ILE A 195 9.65 -1.22 15.29
CA ILE A 195 10.07 -2.61 15.12
C ILE A 195 10.38 -3.25 16.46
N THR A 196 11.16 -2.57 17.29
CA THR A 196 11.57 -3.06 18.61
C THR A 196 10.36 -3.32 19.52
N GLU A 197 9.45 -2.35 19.61
CA GLU A 197 8.25 -2.47 20.44
C GLU A 197 7.25 -3.51 19.90
N ALA A 198 7.09 -3.59 18.57
CA ALA A 198 6.23 -4.58 17.95
C ALA A 198 6.77 -6.01 18.16
N GLU A 199 8.06 -6.24 17.93
CA GLU A 199 8.68 -7.57 18.14
C GLU A 199 8.62 -7.95 19.63
N ALA A 200 8.85 -7.01 20.57
CA ALA A 200 8.67 -7.23 22.01
C ALA A 200 7.23 -7.58 22.40
N ALA A 201 6.24 -7.03 21.70
CA ALA A 201 4.82 -7.36 21.87
C ALA A 201 4.39 -8.67 21.17
N GLY A 202 5.34 -9.40 20.55
CA GLY A 202 5.11 -10.69 19.89
C GLY A 202 4.63 -10.59 18.46
N TYR A 203 4.73 -9.41 17.82
CA TYR A 203 4.54 -9.30 16.37
C TYR A 203 5.77 -9.82 15.63
N LYS A 204 5.55 -10.48 14.51
CA LYS A 204 6.60 -11.00 13.63
C LYS A 204 6.04 -11.17 12.23
N LEU A 205 6.89 -11.33 11.21
CA LEU A 205 6.44 -11.71 9.88
C LEU A 205 5.59 -12.97 9.96
N TYR A 206 4.49 -12.99 9.22
CA TYR A 206 3.65 -14.16 9.14
C TYR A 206 4.33 -15.23 8.30
N GLU A 207 4.53 -16.39 8.88
CA GLU A 207 5.22 -17.52 8.25
C GLU A 207 4.45 -18.81 8.45
N VAL A 208 4.22 -19.51 7.37
CA VAL A 208 3.80 -20.91 7.35
C VAL A 208 5.03 -21.77 7.20
N LYS A 209 5.17 -22.80 8.03
CA LYS A 209 6.30 -23.74 7.95
C LYS A 209 5.88 -25.01 7.25
N MET A 210 6.75 -25.49 6.35
CA MET A 210 6.64 -26.82 5.76
C MET A 210 7.03 -27.91 6.76
N SER A 211 6.80 -29.18 6.42
CA SER A 211 7.14 -30.33 7.27
C SER A 211 8.62 -30.46 7.59
N ASP A 212 9.51 -29.92 6.74
CA ASP A 212 10.95 -29.88 6.96
C ASP A 212 11.40 -28.67 7.81
N GLY A 213 10.46 -27.86 8.29
CA GLY A 213 10.72 -26.67 9.12
C GLY A 213 11.07 -25.40 8.33
N LYS A 214 11.25 -25.48 7.02
CA LYS A 214 11.49 -24.30 6.18
C LYS A 214 10.22 -23.47 6.00
N ILE A 215 10.40 -22.19 5.65
CA ILE A 215 9.28 -21.29 5.31
C ILE A 215 8.64 -21.77 4.00
N ASP A 216 7.31 -21.84 3.97
CA ASP A 216 6.55 -21.94 2.75
C ASP A 216 6.27 -20.51 2.23
N PRO A 217 6.96 -20.05 1.19
CA PRO A 217 6.83 -18.67 0.73
C PRO A 217 5.48 -18.37 0.08
N PHE A 218 4.84 -19.38 -0.53
CA PHE A 218 3.53 -19.24 -1.14
C PHE A 218 2.45 -19.04 -0.07
N MET A 219 2.37 -19.98 0.86
CA MET A 219 1.34 -19.94 1.91
C MET A 219 1.58 -18.79 2.89
N SER A 220 2.83 -18.48 3.22
CA SER A 220 3.16 -17.35 4.09
C SER A 220 2.67 -16.03 3.51
N TYR A 221 2.97 -15.77 2.25
CA TYR A 221 2.58 -14.51 1.61
C TYR A 221 1.08 -14.42 1.31
N GLN A 222 0.46 -15.54 0.95
CA GLN A 222 -0.97 -15.58 0.68
C GLN A 222 -1.79 -15.42 1.96
N ASP A 223 -1.54 -16.21 2.98
CA ASP A 223 -2.32 -16.22 4.20
C ASP A 223 -2.12 -14.98 5.06
N MET A 224 -0.96 -14.31 4.96
CA MET A 224 -0.73 -13.01 5.59
C MET A 224 -1.82 -11.99 5.23
N MET A 225 -2.36 -12.04 4.01
CA MET A 225 -3.41 -11.11 3.57
C MET A 225 -4.82 -11.49 4.06
N PHE A 226 -5.04 -12.74 4.44
CA PHE A 226 -6.38 -13.28 4.68
C PHE A 226 -6.63 -13.72 6.12
N LYS A 227 -5.60 -14.22 6.81
CA LYS A 227 -5.74 -14.64 8.20
C LYS A 227 -5.98 -13.47 9.12
N ARG A 228 -6.85 -13.68 10.10
CA ARG A 228 -7.11 -12.73 11.18
C ARG A 228 -6.07 -12.87 12.29
N PHE A 229 -6.05 -11.91 13.21
CA PHE A 229 -5.18 -11.95 14.39
C PHE A 229 -5.47 -13.19 15.28
N ASP A 230 -6.76 -13.58 15.43
CA ASP A 230 -7.18 -14.76 16.19
C ASP A 230 -6.98 -16.09 15.44
N GLU A 231 -6.58 -16.04 14.18
CA GLU A 231 -6.12 -17.17 13.37
C GLU A 231 -4.58 -17.24 13.29
N GLY A 232 -3.88 -16.51 14.16
CA GLY A 232 -2.43 -16.52 14.28
C GLY A 232 -1.68 -15.57 13.36
N ASN A 233 -2.35 -14.60 12.73
CA ASN A 233 -1.65 -13.57 11.95
C ASN A 233 -0.95 -12.59 12.89
N THR A 234 0.36 -12.73 12.95
CA THR A 234 1.24 -11.94 13.82
C THR A 234 1.83 -10.72 13.13
N GLU A 235 1.55 -10.48 11.85
CA GLU A 235 2.17 -9.41 11.08
C GLU A 235 1.38 -8.11 11.06
N ILE A 236 0.06 -8.17 11.28
CA ILE A 236 -0.83 -7.01 11.18
C ILE A 236 -0.66 -6.12 12.41
N LEU A 237 -0.12 -4.92 12.23
CA LEU A 237 0.07 -3.91 13.28
C LEU A 237 -1.13 -2.97 13.42
N PHE A 238 -1.77 -2.63 12.30
CA PHE A 238 -2.94 -1.77 12.26
C PHE A 238 -3.93 -2.26 11.22
N ALA A 239 -5.16 -2.52 11.63
CA ALA A 239 -6.23 -2.96 10.76
C ALA A 239 -7.53 -2.23 11.04
N ARG A 240 -8.36 -2.09 10.01
CA ARG A 240 -9.76 -1.69 10.12
C ARG A 240 -10.61 -2.92 10.48
N PRO A 241 -11.23 -2.98 11.66
CA PRO A 241 -11.94 -4.17 12.13
C PRO A 241 -13.22 -4.46 11.34
N GLY A 242 -13.89 -3.43 10.80
CA GLY A 242 -15.04 -3.59 9.90
C GLY A 242 -14.67 -4.19 8.54
N GLY A 243 -13.42 -4.64 8.38
CA GLY A 243 -12.91 -5.19 7.13
C GLY A 243 -12.61 -4.12 6.08
N CYS A 244 -12.27 -4.58 4.90
CA CYS A 244 -12.27 -3.79 3.68
C CYS A 244 -13.51 -4.15 2.84
N ASN A 245 -13.75 -3.45 1.77
CA ASN A 245 -14.80 -3.84 0.82
C ASN A 245 -14.30 -5.00 -0.07
N TYR A 246 -13.96 -6.13 0.56
CA TYR A 246 -13.31 -7.27 -0.10
C TYR A 246 -14.22 -7.94 -1.12
N SER A 247 -15.51 -8.04 -0.86
CA SER A 247 -16.46 -8.59 -1.83
C SER A 247 -16.47 -7.80 -3.14
N TYR A 248 -16.40 -6.48 -3.04
CA TYR A 248 -16.30 -5.61 -4.21
C TYR A 248 -14.96 -5.80 -4.95
N TYR A 249 -13.84 -5.82 -4.23
CA TYR A 249 -12.53 -6.05 -4.84
C TYR A 249 -12.42 -7.42 -5.49
N GLU A 250 -12.94 -8.45 -4.86
CA GLU A 250 -12.96 -9.79 -5.44
C GLU A 250 -13.83 -9.89 -6.67
N ALA A 251 -15.01 -9.29 -6.64
CA ALA A 251 -15.88 -9.22 -7.81
C ALA A 251 -15.17 -8.52 -8.97
N LEU A 252 -14.47 -7.41 -8.73
CA LEU A 252 -13.70 -6.70 -9.76
C LEU A 252 -12.52 -7.51 -10.31
N ALA A 253 -11.87 -8.33 -9.48
CA ALA A 253 -10.73 -9.16 -9.87
C ALA A 253 -11.12 -10.55 -10.40
N THR A 254 -12.40 -10.91 -10.33
CA THR A 254 -12.95 -12.18 -10.79
C THR A 254 -13.58 -12.01 -12.18
N PRO A 255 -13.35 -12.96 -13.14
CA PRO A 255 -13.94 -12.90 -14.46
C PRO A 255 -15.46 -12.86 -14.46
N LEU A 256 -16.06 -12.20 -15.45
CA LEU A 256 -17.52 -12.14 -15.62
C LEU A 256 -18.17 -13.54 -15.72
N ARG A 257 -17.53 -14.47 -16.41
CA ARG A 257 -18.02 -15.87 -16.50
C ARG A 257 -18.12 -16.59 -15.15
N SER A 258 -17.44 -16.07 -14.13
CA SER A 258 -17.49 -16.53 -12.73
C SER A 258 -18.32 -15.59 -11.84
N SER A 259 -19.25 -14.84 -12.44
CA SER A 259 -20.11 -13.85 -11.78
C SER A 259 -19.36 -12.67 -11.12
N GLY A 260 -18.14 -12.42 -11.53
CA GLY A 260 -17.38 -11.22 -11.21
C GLY A 260 -17.65 -10.08 -12.17
N ASN A 261 -16.94 -8.98 -12.01
CA ASN A 261 -16.97 -7.80 -12.88
C ASN A 261 -15.76 -7.69 -13.81
N GLY A 262 -14.69 -8.45 -13.55
CA GLY A 262 -13.53 -8.59 -14.44
C GLY A 262 -12.71 -7.34 -14.76
N GLY A 263 -12.98 -6.19 -14.13
CA GLY A 263 -12.39 -4.90 -14.50
C GLY A 263 -11.05 -4.58 -13.83
N LEU A 264 -10.60 -5.36 -12.85
CA LEU A 264 -9.38 -5.07 -12.07
C LEU A 264 -8.21 -5.95 -12.53
N GLY A 265 -7.31 -5.34 -13.31
CA GLY A 265 -6.07 -5.95 -13.75
C GLY A 265 -4.83 -5.33 -13.12
N VAL A 266 -3.68 -5.98 -13.34
CA VAL A 266 -2.35 -5.42 -13.02
C VAL A 266 -1.65 -4.97 -14.29
N THR A 267 -0.77 -3.97 -14.19
CA THR A 267 -0.01 -3.46 -15.35
C THR A 267 1.12 -4.42 -15.73
N GLN A 268 1.53 -4.44 -17.00
CA GLN A 268 2.72 -5.18 -17.44
C GLN A 268 3.96 -4.79 -16.62
N SER A 269 4.10 -3.51 -16.28
CA SER A 269 5.23 -3.05 -15.47
C SER A 269 5.24 -3.60 -14.04
N LEU A 270 4.09 -4.04 -13.49
CA LEU A 270 4.08 -4.81 -12.24
C LEU A 270 4.46 -6.26 -12.48
N VAL A 271 3.97 -6.89 -13.54
CA VAL A 271 4.37 -8.24 -13.96
C VAL A 271 5.89 -8.33 -14.13
N ASP A 272 6.48 -7.33 -14.79
CA ASP A 272 7.93 -7.26 -15.04
C ASP A 272 8.75 -6.95 -13.75
N ALA A 273 8.13 -6.37 -12.72
CA ALA A 273 8.82 -6.03 -11.47
C ALA A 273 9.13 -7.24 -10.58
N PHE A 274 8.36 -8.32 -10.71
CA PHE A 274 8.66 -9.55 -9.96
C PHE A 274 9.96 -10.17 -10.48
N SER A 275 10.77 -10.70 -9.57
CA SER A 275 12.01 -11.39 -9.91
C SER A 275 11.75 -12.79 -10.49
N MET A 276 12.79 -13.41 -11.00
CA MET A 276 12.83 -14.84 -11.27
C MET A 276 12.98 -15.61 -9.95
N GLU A 277 12.78 -16.92 -9.96
CA GLU A 277 12.91 -17.80 -8.79
C GLU A 277 14.30 -17.72 -8.12
N ASN A 278 15.33 -17.39 -8.91
CA ASN A 278 16.67 -17.15 -8.39
C ASN A 278 16.86 -15.75 -7.76
N GLY A 279 15.79 -14.95 -7.64
CA GLY A 279 15.79 -13.65 -6.98
C GLY A 279 16.38 -12.49 -7.80
N LEU A 280 16.81 -12.74 -9.04
CA LEU A 280 17.33 -11.70 -9.93
C LEU A 280 16.19 -11.07 -10.75
N PRO A 281 16.28 -9.77 -11.06
CA PRO A 281 15.30 -9.11 -11.92
C PRO A 281 15.36 -9.66 -13.36
N ILE A 282 14.25 -9.61 -14.08
CA ILE A 282 14.16 -10.11 -15.46
C ILE A 282 15.15 -9.44 -16.44
N THR A 283 15.65 -8.29 -16.08
CA THR A 283 16.65 -7.53 -16.87
C THR A 283 18.08 -8.00 -16.65
N ASP A 284 18.32 -8.83 -15.63
CA ASP A 284 19.65 -9.37 -15.37
C ASP A 284 19.90 -10.60 -16.28
N PRO A 285 20.99 -10.64 -17.05
CA PRO A 285 21.31 -11.80 -17.90
C PRO A 285 21.41 -13.12 -17.15
N ALA A 286 21.82 -13.10 -15.89
CA ALA A 286 21.93 -14.30 -15.04
C ALA A 286 20.59 -14.75 -14.45
N SER A 287 19.51 -14.02 -14.70
CA SER A 287 18.17 -14.37 -14.24
C SER A 287 17.56 -15.57 -14.95
N ASN A 288 18.07 -15.93 -16.12
CA ASN A 288 17.56 -16.94 -17.03
C ASN A 288 16.13 -16.62 -17.57
N TYR A 289 15.72 -15.36 -17.51
CA TYR A 289 14.42 -14.95 -18.03
C TYR A 289 14.30 -15.20 -19.53
N LYS A 290 13.16 -15.78 -19.91
CA LYS A 290 12.75 -15.94 -21.31
C LYS A 290 11.35 -15.35 -21.44
N GLU A 291 11.16 -14.45 -22.38
CA GLU A 291 9.83 -13.90 -22.65
C GLU A 291 9.03 -14.79 -23.57
N GLU A 292 9.60 -15.17 -24.69
CA GLU A 292 8.92 -15.89 -25.77
C GLU A 292 8.99 -17.41 -25.62
N GLY A 293 8.04 -18.10 -26.26
CA GLY A 293 7.92 -19.54 -26.23
C GLY A 293 7.00 -20.04 -25.13
N PHE A 294 6.91 -21.33 -25.00
CA PHE A 294 5.99 -22.00 -24.06
C PHE A 294 6.70 -23.10 -23.29
N SER A 295 6.28 -23.32 -22.06
CA SER A 295 6.80 -24.42 -21.23
C SER A 295 6.46 -25.78 -21.85
N ASP A 296 7.37 -26.72 -21.73
CA ASP A 296 7.23 -28.11 -22.20
C ASP A 296 6.79 -29.06 -21.09
N ALA A 297 6.77 -28.60 -19.83
CA ALA A 297 6.38 -29.37 -18.66
C ALA A 297 5.51 -28.54 -17.70
N ASP A 298 4.82 -29.25 -16.80
CA ASP A 298 4.17 -28.66 -15.64
C ASP A 298 5.21 -28.36 -14.56
N GLU A 299 5.02 -27.27 -13.84
CA GLU A 299 5.75 -26.94 -12.62
C GLU A 299 4.81 -27.09 -11.42
N GLN A 300 5.17 -27.90 -10.45
CA GLN A 300 4.35 -28.25 -9.30
C GLN A 300 5.15 -28.18 -8.00
N ARG A 301 4.44 -28.06 -6.89
CA ARG A 301 4.99 -28.13 -5.54
C ARG A 301 4.38 -29.31 -4.80
N ASP A 302 5.19 -30.05 -4.10
CA ASP A 302 4.79 -31.17 -3.24
C ASP A 302 4.31 -30.72 -1.85
N ASN A 303 3.79 -29.50 -1.73
CA ASN A 303 3.26 -28.98 -0.49
C ASN A 303 1.77 -29.26 -0.38
N THR A 304 1.35 -29.93 0.70
CA THR A 304 -0.04 -30.36 0.91
C THR A 304 -1.00 -29.19 1.00
N ASP A 305 -0.62 -28.08 1.65
CA ASP A 305 -1.49 -26.92 1.81
C ASP A 305 -1.67 -26.20 0.46
N TRP A 306 -0.58 -26.00 -0.29
CA TRP A 306 -0.65 -25.45 -1.63
C TRP A 306 -1.43 -26.37 -2.58
N ALA A 307 -1.22 -27.68 -2.50
CA ALA A 307 -1.94 -28.67 -3.30
C ALA A 307 -3.44 -28.65 -3.02
N SER A 308 -3.86 -28.34 -1.80
CA SER A 308 -5.28 -28.24 -1.43
C SER A 308 -5.99 -27.02 -2.05
N ILE A 309 -5.25 -25.99 -2.45
CA ILE A 309 -5.80 -24.75 -3.00
C ILE A 309 -5.44 -24.53 -4.48
N CYS A 310 -4.54 -25.32 -5.05
CA CYS A 310 -4.04 -25.21 -6.43
C CYS A 310 -3.90 -26.56 -7.09
N ASN A 311 -5.00 -27.23 -7.42
CA ASN A 311 -5.07 -28.45 -8.23
C ASN A 311 -3.79 -29.31 -8.21
N GLY A 312 -3.54 -30.00 -7.09
CA GLY A 312 -2.37 -30.87 -6.94
C GLY A 312 -1.03 -30.13 -6.83
N GLY A 313 -1.04 -28.84 -6.45
CA GLY A 313 0.19 -28.06 -6.26
C GLY A 313 0.68 -27.31 -7.50
N SER A 314 -0.15 -27.14 -8.50
CA SER A 314 0.21 -26.47 -9.76
C SER A 314 0.73 -25.04 -9.53
N ILE A 315 1.90 -24.73 -10.08
CA ILE A 315 2.47 -23.38 -10.20
C ILE A 315 2.24 -22.88 -11.64
N THR A 316 2.83 -23.57 -12.62
CA THR A 316 2.57 -23.37 -14.04
C THR A 316 2.27 -24.70 -14.73
N ARG A 317 1.58 -24.65 -15.83
CA ARG A 317 1.19 -25.83 -16.61
C ARG A 317 1.96 -25.86 -17.92
N LYS A 318 2.16 -27.05 -18.46
CA LYS A 318 2.67 -27.21 -19.84
C LYS A 318 1.88 -26.31 -20.80
N GLY A 319 2.59 -25.62 -21.68
CA GLY A 319 2.03 -24.64 -22.61
C GLY A 319 1.80 -23.25 -22.02
N THR A 320 2.29 -22.98 -20.81
CA THR A 320 2.33 -21.62 -20.25
C THR A 320 3.41 -20.81 -20.97
N TYR A 321 3.08 -19.55 -21.31
CA TYR A 321 4.02 -18.63 -21.95
C TYR A 321 5.22 -18.39 -21.04
N ASN A 322 6.45 -18.47 -21.56
CA ASN A 322 7.67 -18.51 -20.77
C ASN A 322 7.86 -17.28 -19.86
N MET A 323 7.34 -16.11 -20.23
CA MET A 323 7.30 -14.91 -19.40
C MET A 323 6.78 -15.17 -17.97
N TYR A 324 5.90 -16.16 -17.80
CA TYR A 324 5.23 -16.47 -16.52
C TYR A 324 5.85 -17.65 -15.78
N CYS A 325 6.83 -18.33 -16.38
CA CYS A 325 7.47 -19.51 -15.80
C CYS A 325 8.67 -19.12 -14.93
N HIS A 326 8.98 -19.94 -13.93
CA HIS A 326 10.15 -19.77 -13.06
C HIS A 326 10.26 -18.39 -12.38
N ARG A 327 9.09 -17.81 -12.06
CA ARG A 327 9.03 -16.53 -11.34
C ARG A 327 9.05 -16.77 -9.83
N GLU A 328 9.39 -15.73 -9.07
CA GLU A 328 9.32 -15.78 -7.62
C GLU A 328 7.92 -16.11 -7.08
N PRO A 329 7.78 -16.71 -5.89
CA PRO A 329 6.49 -17.16 -5.35
C PRO A 329 5.41 -16.07 -5.30
N ARG A 330 5.76 -14.82 -4.95
CA ARG A 330 4.82 -13.70 -4.86
C ARG A 330 4.14 -13.37 -6.20
N PHE A 331 4.80 -13.67 -7.34
CA PHE A 331 4.20 -13.49 -8.65
C PHE A 331 2.91 -14.32 -8.79
N TYR A 332 2.96 -15.60 -8.43
CA TYR A 332 1.84 -16.53 -8.55
C TYR A 332 0.71 -16.25 -7.56
N ILE A 333 1.00 -15.52 -6.46
CA ILE A 333 0.01 -15.05 -5.48
C ILE A 333 -0.65 -13.74 -5.92
N CYS A 334 0.03 -12.92 -6.72
CA CYS A 334 -0.42 -11.56 -7.04
C CYS A 334 -1.04 -11.40 -8.42
N VAL A 335 -0.72 -12.28 -9.38
CA VAL A 335 -1.08 -12.13 -10.79
C VAL A 335 -1.82 -13.36 -11.29
N ASN A 336 -2.98 -13.14 -11.91
CA ASN A 336 -3.62 -14.13 -12.76
C ASN A 336 -3.31 -13.84 -14.22
N PHE A 337 -2.86 -14.87 -14.93
CA PHE A 337 -2.39 -14.81 -16.32
C PHE A 337 -2.98 -15.97 -17.15
N ASN A 338 -2.87 -15.87 -18.46
CA ASN A 338 -3.37 -16.92 -19.34
C ASN A 338 -2.69 -18.28 -19.08
N ASN A 339 -3.44 -19.35 -19.01
CA ASN A 339 -3.04 -20.71 -18.61
C ASN A 339 -2.69 -20.84 -17.11
N GLY A 340 -2.90 -19.80 -16.29
CA GLY A 340 -2.80 -19.85 -14.83
C GLY A 340 -4.02 -20.56 -14.23
N TYR A 341 -3.87 -21.05 -13.00
CA TYR A 341 -4.93 -21.77 -12.28
C TYR A 341 -5.84 -20.83 -11.48
N PHE A 342 -7.16 -21.00 -11.65
CA PHE A 342 -8.19 -20.28 -10.92
C PHE A 342 -8.72 -21.13 -9.77
N ASN A 343 -8.28 -20.83 -8.56
CA ASN A 343 -8.50 -21.66 -7.37
C ASN A 343 -9.97 -21.83 -6.98
N GLN A 344 -10.81 -20.80 -7.17
CA GLN A 344 -12.20 -20.82 -6.72
C GLN A 344 -13.12 -21.73 -7.53
N GLU A 345 -12.73 -22.11 -8.75
CA GLU A 345 -13.56 -22.90 -9.66
C GLU A 345 -12.86 -24.13 -10.27
N ASP A 346 -11.68 -24.49 -9.73
CA ASP A 346 -10.89 -25.64 -10.22
C ASP A 346 -10.73 -25.66 -11.76
N ARG A 347 -10.33 -24.54 -12.31
CA ARG A 347 -10.13 -24.37 -13.76
C ARG A 347 -8.94 -23.49 -14.09
N VAL A 348 -8.62 -23.44 -15.37
CA VAL A 348 -7.53 -22.66 -15.93
C VAL A 348 -8.07 -21.40 -16.60
N TYR A 349 -7.38 -20.27 -16.43
CA TYR A 349 -7.70 -19.05 -17.16
C TYR A 349 -7.47 -19.20 -18.66
N ASN A 350 -8.46 -18.80 -19.45
CA ASN A 350 -8.33 -18.62 -20.89
C ASN A 350 -8.57 -17.14 -21.22
N MET A 351 -7.48 -16.40 -21.43
CA MET A 351 -7.51 -14.96 -21.71
C MET A 351 -7.60 -14.65 -23.22
N PHE A 352 -7.67 -15.65 -24.08
CA PHE A 352 -7.89 -15.42 -25.52
C PHE A 352 -9.30 -14.92 -25.74
N ARG A 353 -9.46 -13.93 -26.62
CA ARG A 353 -10.79 -13.39 -26.91
C ARG A 353 -11.65 -14.41 -27.61
N GLY A 354 -12.80 -14.75 -27.05
CA GLY A 354 -13.75 -15.69 -27.62
C GLY A 354 -14.89 -16.04 -26.65
N ASP A 355 -15.88 -16.72 -27.12
CA ASP A 355 -17.04 -17.14 -26.34
C ASP A 355 -16.62 -18.11 -25.22
N GLY A 356 -17.10 -17.87 -24.00
CA GLY A 356 -16.80 -18.71 -22.85
C GLY A 356 -15.38 -18.52 -22.29
N THR A 357 -14.68 -17.45 -22.65
CA THR A 357 -13.36 -17.08 -22.10
C THR A 357 -13.46 -15.95 -21.06
N GLU A 358 -12.35 -15.61 -20.43
CA GLU A 358 -12.27 -14.48 -19.48
C GLU A 358 -12.41 -13.11 -20.15
N THR A 359 -12.32 -13.04 -21.46
CA THR A 359 -12.33 -11.80 -22.26
C THR A 359 -13.52 -11.69 -23.21
N ASP A 360 -14.58 -12.45 -23.00
CA ASP A 360 -15.81 -12.39 -23.81
C ASP A 360 -16.35 -10.97 -23.95
N ASN A 361 -16.33 -10.21 -22.84
CA ASN A 361 -16.81 -8.83 -22.78
C ASN A 361 -15.68 -7.80 -23.00
N ASN A 362 -14.64 -8.17 -23.74
CA ASN A 362 -13.58 -7.23 -24.06
C ASN A 362 -14.15 -5.99 -24.79
N GLY A 363 -13.74 -4.81 -24.32
CA GLY A 363 -14.31 -3.53 -24.75
C GLY A 363 -15.33 -2.96 -23.78
N THR A 364 -15.76 -3.74 -22.78
CA THR A 364 -16.54 -3.29 -21.64
C THR A 364 -15.64 -3.13 -20.40
N HIS A 365 -16.20 -2.57 -19.32
CA HIS A 365 -15.48 -2.50 -18.03
C HIS A 365 -15.38 -3.85 -17.31
N ASP A 366 -16.09 -4.87 -17.76
CA ASP A 366 -16.19 -6.20 -17.15
C ASP A 366 -15.19 -7.23 -17.70
N ALA A 367 -14.15 -6.76 -18.39
CA ALA A 367 -13.08 -7.61 -18.90
C ALA A 367 -11.71 -6.92 -18.74
N PRO A 368 -10.61 -7.68 -18.55
CA PRO A 368 -9.28 -7.13 -18.44
C PRO A 368 -8.83 -6.55 -19.78
N GLN A 369 -8.45 -5.27 -19.78
CA GLN A 369 -8.01 -4.58 -20.99
C GLN A 369 -6.54 -4.86 -21.36
N ASN A 370 -5.82 -5.60 -20.51
CA ASN A 370 -4.39 -5.84 -20.61
C ASN A 370 -3.96 -7.30 -20.41
N GLY A 371 -4.92 -8.22 -20.41
CA GLY A 371 -4.66 -9.65 -20.34
C GLY A 371 -4.25 -10.21 -18.97
N TYR A 372 -4.50 -9.44 -17.88
CA TYR A 372 -4.19 -9.86 -16.51
C TYR A 372 -5.32 -9.53 -15.55
N PHE A 373 -5.50 -10.36 -14.50
CA PHE A 373 -6.28 -9.99 -13.33
C PHE A 373 -5.39 -9.82 -12.10
N ALA A 374 -5.77 -8.92 -11.19
CA ALA A 374 -5.15 -8.82 -9.88
C ALA A 374 -5.60 -10.01 -9.02
N LYS A 375 -4.65 -10.70 -8.36
CA LYS A 375 -4.94 -11.91 -7.57
C LYS A 375 -4.74 -11.73 -6.07
N LYS A 376 -3.82 -10.86 -5.64
CA LYS A 376 -3.37 -10.75 -4.24
C LYS A 376 -4.48 -10.69 -3.19
N LYS A 377 -5.63 -10.11 -3.52
CA LYS A 377 -6.77 -9.95 -2.60
C LYS A 377 -7.92 -10.93 -2.87
N ILE A 378 -7.72 -11.91 -3.75
CA ILE A 378 -8.69 -12.97 -4.00
C ILE A 378 -8.45 -14.10 -3.00
N TYR A 379 -9.43 -14.32 -2.11
CA TYR A 379 -9.30 -15.36 -1.11
C TYR A 379 -9.76 -16.70 -1.68
N TYR A 380 -8.90 -17.71 -1.63
CA TYR A 380 -9.16 -19.03 -2.20
C TYR A 380 -10.34 -19.80 -1.55
N LYS A 381 -10.79 -19.34 -0.36
CA LYS A 381 -11.98 -19.89 0.32
C LYS A 381 -13.27 -19.16 -0.03
N ASP A 382 -13.21 -18.08 -0.78
CA ASP A 382 -14.38 -17.34 -1.21
C ASP A 382 -14.94 -17.93 -2.50
N ASN A 383 -16.23 -17.72 -2.74
CA ASN A 383 -16.90 -18.08 -3.98
C ASN A 383 -17.76 -16.91 -4.46
N VAL A 384 -17.22 -16.14 -5.38
CA VAL A 384 -17.89 -14.95 -5.93
C VAL A 384 -19.19 -15.32 -6.62
N LYS A 385 -19.22 -16.45 -7.33
CA LYS A 385 -20.41 -16.95 -8.07
C LYS A 385 -21.59 -17.26 -7.15
N GLN A 386 -21.30 -17.69 -5.93
CA GLN A 386 -22.33 -17.97 -4.90
C GLN A 386 -22.53 -16.83 -3.93
N GLY A 387 -21.81 -15.72 -4.06
CA GLY A 387 -21.82 -14.60 -3.11
C GLY A 387 -21.31 -14.98 -1.72
N SER A 388 -20.47 -16.01 -1.61
CA SER A 388 -19.91 -16.49 -0.34
C SER A 388 -18.54 -15.86 -0.11
N TYR A 389 -18.44 -15.02 0.91
CA TYR A 389 -17.22 -14.29 1.26
C TYR A 389 -16.85 -14.51 2.71
N GLN A 390 -15.58 -14.80 2.98
CA GLN A 390 -15.06 -14.92 4.33
C GLN A 390 -14.61 -13.53 4.84
N TYR A 391 -14.95 -13.24 6.10
CA TYR A 391 -14.47 -12.01 6.73
C TYR A 391 -12.94 -11.99 6.81
N ARG A 392 -12.35 -10.83 6.56
CA ARG A 392 -10.96 -10.50 6.81
C ARG A 392 -10.77 -9.03 7.13
N PRO A 393 -9.78 -8.68 7.97
CA PRO A 393 -9.52 -7.28 8.33
C PRO A 393 -9.01 -6.49 7.13
N GLY A 394 -9.31 -5.20 7.10
CA GLY A 394 -8.66 -4.27 6.18
C GLY A 394 -7.30 -3.88 6.71
N ILE A 395 -6.22 -4.40 6.15
CA ILE A 395 -4.85 -4.12 6.61
C ILE A 395 -4.49 -2.68 6.25
N LEU A 396 -4.13 -1.88 7.25
CA LEU A 396 -3.67 -0.50 7.11
C LEU A 396 -2.16 -0.38 7.31
N TYR A 397 -1.57 -1.23 8.15
CA TYR A 397 -0.13 -1.28 8.37
C TYR A 397 0.29 -2.68 8.84
N ARG A 398 1.38 -3.21 8.32
CA ARG A 398 1.95 -4.50 8.71
C ARG A 398 3.46 -4.42 8.89
N LEU A 399 4.03 -5.39 9.61
CA LEU A 399 5.45 -5.38 9.99
C LEU A 399 6.39 -5.40 8.78
N GLY A 400 6.02 -6.08 7.69
CA GLY A 400 6.80 -6.06 6.45
C GLY A 400 7.00 -4.65 5.88
N GLU A 401 5.99 -3.78 6.00
CA GLU A 401 6.16 -2.36 5.65
C GLU A 401 7.11 -1.64 6.60
N ALA A 402 7.05 -1.93 7.92
CA ALA A 402 7.96 -1.32 8.89
C ALA A 402 9.43 -1.63 8.58
N TYR A 403 9.72 -2.88 8.19
CA TYR A 403 11.07 -3.28 7.81
C TYR A 403 11.58 -2.53 6.58
N LEU A 404 10.73 -2.39 5.56
CA LEU A 404 11.08 -1.66 4.34
C LEU A 404 11.20 -0.15 4.58
N ASN A 405 10.35 0.43 5.43
CA ASN A 405 10.43 1.83 5.84
C ASN A 405 11.74 2.11 6.57
N TYR A 406 12.16 1.21 7.46
CA TYR A 406 13.41 1.33 8.18
C TYR A 406 14.63 1.22 7.26
N ALA A 407 14.65 0.21 6.40
CA ALA A 407 15.73 0.02 5.44
C ALA A 407 15.91 1.25 4.53
N GLU A 408 14.80 1.85 4.06
CA GLU A 408 14.82 3.06 3.25
C GLU A 408 15.39 4.26 4.05
N ALA A 409 14.80 4.54 5.21
CA ALA A 409 15.23 5.69 6.02
C ALA A 409 16.69 5.56 6.47
N LEU A 410 17.13 4.36 6.81
CA LEU A 410 18.51 4.08 7.23
C LEU A 410 19.48 4.26 6.07
N ASN A 411 19.14 3.78 4.86
CA ASN A 411 19.96 4.01 3.67
C ASN A 411 20.15 5.51 3.35
N GLU A 412 19.15 6.34 3.65
CA GLU A 412 19.24 7.77 3.39
C GLU A 412 20.08 8.54 4.43
N CYS A 413 20.11 8.09 5.70
CA CYS A 413 20.85 8.78 6.76
C CYS A 413 22.15 8.10 7.20
N ASP A 414 22.34 6.83 6.88
CA ASP A 414 23.49 6.02 7.32
C ASP A 414 23.83 4.92 6.29
N PRO A 415 24.22 5.33 5.06
CA PRO A 415 24.58 4.37 4.00
C PRO A 415 25.71 3.44 4.46
N GLY A 416 25.63 2.18 4.10
CA GLY A 416 26.61 1.18 4.53
C GLY A 416 26.26 0.47 5.84
N ASN A 417 25.17 0.84 6.49
CA ASN A 417 24.72 0.16 7.72
C ASN A 417 24.15 -1.24 7.40
N GLU A 418 24.67 -2.27 8.05
CA GLU A 418 24.31 -3.66 7.81
C GLU A 418 22.85 -3.99 8.18
N GLU A 419 22.22 -3.24 9.06
CA GLU A 419 20.81 -3.43 9.38
C GLU A 419 19.90 -3.22 8.16
N ILE A 420 20.33 -2.48 7.13
CA ILE A 420 19.61 -2.35 5.86
C ILE A 420 19.40 -3.74 5.26
N LEU A 421 20.47 -4.54 5.15
CA LEU A 421 20.38 -5.90 4.62
C LEU A 421 19.65 -6.83 5.58
N THR A 422 19.80 -6.67 6.88
CA THR A 422 19.11 -7.49 7.89
C THR A 422 17.61 -7.46 7.67
N TYR A 423 17.01 -6.28 7.51
CA TYR A 423 15.56 -6.17 7.36
C TYR A 423 15.06 -6.46 5.94
N LEU A 424 15.83 -6.13 4.90
CA LEU A 424 15.53 -6.56 3.53
C LEU A 424 15.54 -8.09 3.42
N ASN A 425 16.52 -8.74 4.02
CA ASN A 425 16.68 -10.19 3.95
C ASN A 425 15.59 -10.95 4.70
N LYS A 426 15.05 -10.42 5.80
CA LYS A 426 13.85 -11.01 6.44
C LYS A 426 12.66 -11.08 5.45
N ILE A 427 12.45 -10.05 4.65
CA ILE A 427 11.40 -10.04 3.61
C ILE A 427 11.71 -11.06 2.52
N ARG A 428 12.94 -11.05 2.02
CA ARG A 428 13.38 -11.92 0.92
C ARG A 428 13.37 -13.40 1.32
N GLU A 429 13.77 -13.72 2.54
CA GLU A 429 13.70 -15.06 3.10
C GLU A 429 12.26 -15.57 3.15
N ARG A 430 11.32 -14.77 3.72
CA ARG A 430 9.91 -15.10 3.74
C ARG A 430 9.33 -15.27 2.33
N ALA A 431 9.81 -14.47 1.36
CA ALA A 431 9.41 -14.54 -0.04
C ALA A 431 10.01 -15.72 -0.82
N GLY A 432 10.96 -16.45 -0.23
CA GLY A 432 11.63 -17.59 -0.87
C GLY A 432 12.57 -17.20 -2.01
N VAL A 433 13.15 -15.99 -1.95
CA VAL A 433 14.14 -15.52 -2.92
C VAL A 433 15.50 -15.31 -2.29
N ARG A 434 16.56 -15.36 -3.10
CA ARG A 434 17.93 -15.18 -2.60
C ARG A 434 18.08 -13.89 -1.82
N GLN A 435 18.78 -13.97 -0.70
CA GLN A 435 19.10 -12.84 0.15
C GLN A 435 20.28 -12.03 -0.41
N TYR A 436 20.41 -10.80 0.02
CA TYR A 436 21.53 -9.91 -0.31
C TYR A 436 22.70 -10.12 0.65
N THR A 437 23.93 -9.96 0.14
CA THR A 437 25.15 -10.01 0.95
C THR A 437 26.22 -9.04 0.41
N THR A 438 27.10 -8.60 1.30
CA THR A 438 28.29 -7.81 0.95
C THR A 438 29.55 -8.67 0.84
N GLY A 439 29.54 -9.91 1.33
CA GLY A 439 30.75 -10.58 1.80
C GLY A 439 31.09 -11.94 1.20
N ASN A 440 30.42 -12.46 0.16
CA ASN A 440 30.83 -13.80 -0.30
C ASN A 440 30.46 -14.11 -1.76
N THR A 441 31.20 -15.06 -2.36
CA THR A 441 31.00 -15.60 -3.71
C THR A 441 30.04 -16.80 -3.72
N ASP A 442 29.19 -16.95 -2.70
CA ASP A 442 28.18 -18.02 -2.63
C ASP A 442 27.00 -17.70 -3.55
N ASP A 443 26.75 -18.57 -4.52
CA ASP A 443 25.64 -18.45 -5.48
C ASP A 443 24.24 -18.46 -4.84
N ASN A 444 24.13 -18.77 -3.54
CA ASN A 444 22.88 -18.67 -2.81
C ASN A 444 22.50 -17.24 -2.42
N TYR A 445 23.39 -16.28 -2.63
CA TYR A 445 23.20 -14.86 -2.31
C TYR A 445 23.35 -13.97 -3.53
N ILE A 446 22.80 -12.77 -3.45
CA ILE A 446 23.00 -11.71 -4.42
C ILE A 446 23.96 -10.69 -3.82
N HIS A 447 25.10 -10.49 -4.49
CA HIS A 447 26.08 -9.50 -4.07
C HIS A 447 25.59 -8.08 -4.31
N VAL A 448 25.75 -7.22 -3.31
CA VAL A 448 25.40 -5.80 -3.38
C VAL A 448 26.50 -4.94 -2.80
N ASN A 449 26.63 -3.72 -3.31
CA ASN A 449 27.49 -2.72 -2.71
C ASN A 449 26.70 -1.87 -1.71
N LEU A 450 26.71 -2.28 -0.44
CA LEU A 450 25.96 -1.62 0.63
C LEU A 450 26.36 -0.14 0.82
N ASN A 451 27.57 0.24 0.45
CA ASN A 451 28.04 1.62 0.50
C ASN A 451 27.58 2.47 -0.71
N ASN A 452 27.02 1.84 -1.74
CA ASN A 452 26.41 2.57 -2.86
C ASN A 452 24.95 2.93 -2.53
N GLN A 453 24.74 4.08 -1.88
CA GLN A 453 23.44 4.55 -1.45
C GLN A 453 22.38 4.53 -2.57
N SER A 454 22.77 4.93 -3.79
CA SER A 454 21.83 4.99 -4.94
C SER A 454 21.42 3.60 -5.42
N GLU A 455 22.34 2.65 -5.46
CA GLU A 455 22.05 1.25 -5.81
C GLU A 455 21.14 0.64 -4.75
N MET A 456 21.48 0.79 -3.48
CA MET A 456 20.67 0.29 -2.38
C MET A 456 19.27 0.91 -2.36
N ARG A 457 19.14 2.22 -2.64
CA ARG A 457 17.83 2.87 -2.78
C ARG A 457 16.98 2.20 -3.87
N ASN A 458 17.57 1.91 -5.02
CA ASN A 458 16.86 1.24 -6.11
C ASN A 458 16.41 -0.19 -5.72
N LEU A 459 17.26 -0.94 -5.03
CA LEU A 459 16.92 -2.28 -4.55
C LEU A 459 15.79 -2.25 -3.50
N ILE A 460 15.86 -1.32 -2.55
CA ILE A 460 14.82 -1.11 -1.54
C ILE A 460 13.48 -0.73 -2.20
N HIS A 461 13.48 0.20 -3.14
CA HIS A 461 12.29 0.62 -3.87
C HIS A 461 11.70 -0.51 -4.72
N ALA A 462 12.56 -1.34 -5.34
CA ALA A 462 12.13 -2.51 -6.10
C ALA A 462 11.48 -3.57 -5.19
N GLU A 463 12.12 -3.90 -4.06
CA GLU A 463 11.58 -4.86 -3.09
C GLU A 463 10.25 -4.35 -2.51
N ARG A 464 10.19 -3.06 -2.15
CA ARG A 464 8.97 -2.41 -1.66
C ARG A 464 7.83 -2.47 -2.69
N ARG A 465 8.12 -2.26 -3.98
CA ARG A 465 7.14 -2.34 -5.05
C ARG A 465 6.51 -3.73 -5.15
N VAL A 466 7.31 -4.78 -5.05
CA VAL A 466 6.86 -6.16 -5.15
C VAL A 466 6.16 -6.60 -3.86
N GLU A 467 6.76 -6.36 -2.71
CA GLU A 467 6.24 -6.79 -1.42
C GLU A 467 4.89 -6.15 -1.10
N LEU A 468 4.76 -4.84 -1.31
CA LEU A 468 3.58 -4.05 -0.95
C LEU A 468 2.62 -3.78 -2.12
N ASN A 469 2.75 -4.53 -3.23
CA ASN A 469 1.85 -4.34 -4.37
C ASN A 469 0.38 -4.53 -3.97
N CYS A 470 -0.52 -3.79 -4.62
CA CYS A 470 -1.97 -3.81 -4.36
C CYS A 470 -2.39 -3.49 -2.91
N GLU A 471 -1.53 -2.90 -2.08
CA GLU A 471 -1.86 -2.48 -0.71
C GLU A 471 -2.12 -0.96 -0.57
N GLY A 472 -2.18 -0.24 -1.68
CA GLY A 472 -2.52 1.19 -1.70
C GLY A 472 -1.35 2.14 -1.48
N LEU A 473 -0.10 1.65 -1.38
CA LEU A 473 1.07 2.46 -1.03
C LEU A 473 1.84 3.01 -2.23
N ARG A 474 1.78 2.35 -3.40
CA ARG A 474 2.61 2.69 -4.56
C ARG A 474 2.45 4.13 -5.03
N TYR A 475 1.23 4.65 -5.04
CA TYR A 475 0.97 6.01 -5.47
C TYR A 475 1.64 7.04 -4.55
N ASP A 476 1.51 6.86 -3.25
CA ASP A 476 2.18 7.72 -2.26
C ASP A 476 3.71 7.61 -2.34
N ASP A 477 4.25 6.43 -2.56
CA ASP A 477 5.69 6.22 -2.77
C ASP A 477 6.19 7.01 -3.98
N LEU A 478 5.52 6.90 -5.13
CA LEU A 478 5.90 7.64 -6.33
C LEU A 478 5.78 9.16 -6.17
N ARG A 479 4.79 9.63 -5.41
CA ARG A 479 4.64 11.06 -5.10
C ARG A 479 5.78 11.55 -4.21
N ARG A 480 6.01 10.89 -3.07
CA ARG A 480 7.01 11.32 -2.09
C ARG A 480 8.44 11.25 -2.62
N TRP A 481 8.75 10.31 -3.52
CA TRP A 481 10.02 10.21 -4.24
C TRP A 481 10.15 11.20 -5.41
N LYS A 482 9.08 11.90 -5.79
CA LYS A 482 8.98 12.76 -6.99
C LYS A 482 9.22 11.99 -8.29
N GLU A 483 8.81 10.73 -8.35
CA GLU A 483 8.92 9.87 -9.53
C GLU A 483 7.59 9.73 -10.30
N ALA A 484 6.49 10.26 -9.77
CA ALA A 484 5.16 10.03 -10.31
C ALA A 484 5.00 10.54 -11.76
N GLU A 485 5.53 11.72 -12.10
CA GLU A 485 5.47 12.23 -13.48
C GLU A 485 6.17 11.30 -14.46
N LYS A 486 7.33 10.75 -14.10
CA LYS A 486 8.10 9.83 -14.94
C LYS A 486 7.44 8.47 -15.09
N VAL A 487 6.90 7.92 -13.98
CA VAL A 487 6.41 6.53 -13.93
C VAL A 487 4.95 6.41 -14.37
N LEU A 488 4.14 7.45 -14.14
CA LEU A 488 2.70 7.43 -14.40
C LEU A 488 2.29 8.16 -15.68
N THR A 489 3.24 8.59 -16.50
CA THR A 489 2.98 9.23 -17.82
C THR A 489 3.45 8.34 -18.95
N GLY A 490 2.70 8.34 -20.05
CA GLY A 490 3.06 7.64 -21.28
C GLY A 490 2.30 6.33 -21.50
N PRO A 491 2.81 5.46 -22.38
CA PRO A 491 2.14 4.24 -22.75
C PRO A 491 2.21 3.19 -21.64
N PHE A 492 1.07 2.60 -21.33
CA PHE A 492 0.94 1.46 -20.43
C PHE A 492 0.67 0.19 -21.23
N TYR A 493 1.48 -0.81 -20.98
CA TYR A 493 1.49 -2.06 -21.74
C TYR A 493 0.77 -3.19 -20.99
N GLY A 494 0.30 -4.14 -21.78
CA GLY A 494 -0.21 -5.43 -21.37
C GLY A 494 -0.13 -6.41 -22.53
N MET A 495 -0.67 -7.60 -22.38
CA MET A 495 -0.89 -8.51 -23.50
C MET A 495 -2.04 -7.99 -24.37
N ASN A 496 -2.05 -8.38 -25.64
CA ASN A 496 -3.12 -7.99 -26.56
C ASN A 496 -4.44 -8.69 -26.19
N ALA A 497 -5.24 -8.08 -25.34
CA ALA A 497 -6.53 -8.63 -24.89
C ALA A 497 -7.55 -8.84 -26.02
N TYR A 498 -7.28 -8.37 -27.25
CA TYR A 498 -8.09 -8.65 -28.44
C TYR A 498 -7.61 -9.88 -29.20
N GLY A 499 -6.49 -10.50 -28.79
CA GLY A 499 -5.94 -11.71 -29.42
C GLY A 499 -6.82 -12.93 -29.20
N ARG A 500 -7.04 -13.70 -30.25
CA ARG A 500 -7.90 -14.88 -30.23
C ARG A 500 -7.14 -16.20 -30.15
N ASP A 501 -5.83 -16.13 -30.28
CA ASP A 501 -4.89 -17.24 -30.24
C ASP A 501 -3.55 -16.80 -29.64
N ALA A 502 -2.67 -17.76 -29.43
CA ALA A 502 -1.36 -17.48 -28.83
C ALA A 502 -0.53 -16.47 -29.63
N ALA A 503 -0.55 -16.54 -30.95
CA ALA A 503 0.24 -15.70 -31.83
C ALA A 503 -0.22 -14.23 -31.79
N SER A 504 -1.50 -14.00 -31.58
CA SER A 504 -2.09 -12.67 -31.51
C SER A 504 -2.18 -12.12 -30.07
N PHE A 505 -2.38 -12.97 -29.05
CA PHE A 505 -2.52 -12.56 -27.65
C PHE A 505 -1.17 -12.19 -27.02
N TYR A 506 -0.14 -13.03 -27.14
CA TYR A 506 1.15 -12.82 -26.49
C TYR A 506 2.00 -11.75 -27.21
N LYS A 507 1.41 -10.57 -27.34
CA LYS A 507 2.09 -9.38 -27.88
C LYS A 507 1.92 -8.24 -26.88
N ARG A 508 3.04 -7.65 -26.46
CA ARG A 508 2.99 -6.44 -25.66
C ARG A 508 2.37 -5.31 -26.47
N THR A 509 1.21 -4.85 -26.06
CA THR A 509 0.44 -3.78 -26.70
C THR A 509 0.18 -2.66 -25.73
N VAL A 510 0.08 -1.43 -26.23
CA VAL A 510 -0.37 -0.29 -25.45
C VAL A 510 -1.89 -0.39 -25.30
N TYR A 511 -2.35 -0.65 -24.08
CA TYR A 511 -3.79 -0.66 -23.78
C TYR A 511 -4.31 0.69 -23.30
N GLN A 512 -3.42 1.58 -22.81
CA GLN A 512 -3.77 2.90 -22.32
C GLN A 512 -2.57 3.83 -22.37
N THR A 513 -2.78 5.09 -22.74
CA THR A 513 -1.80 6.16 -22.55
C THR A 513 -2.25 7.02 -21.37
N ARG A 514 -1.39 7.18 -20.38
CA ARG A 514 -1.67 7.93 -19.15
C ARG A 514 -0.99 9.29 -19.16
N VAL A 515 -1.60 10.22 -18.42
CA VAL A 515 -1.09 11.57 -18.24
C VAL A 515 -1.07 11.89 -16.75
N TYR A 516 0.10 12.10 -16.19
CA TYR A 516 0.27 12.60 -14.84
C TYR A 516 0.73 14.05 -14.88
N LYS A 517 -0.08 14.95 -14.35
CA LYS A 517 0.25 16.37 -14.28
C LYS A 517 1.00 16.69 -13.00
N LYS A 518 1.90 17.66 -13.01
CA LYS A 518 2.62 18.12 -11.81
C LYS A 518 1.67 18.55 -10.69
N ALA A 519 0.48 19.05 -11.02
CA ALA A 519 -0.59 19.33 -10.06
C ALA A 519 -0.92 18.12 -9.17
N PHE A 520 -0.86 16.90 -9.69
CA PHE A 520 -1.30 15.68 -9.03
C PHE A 520 -0.39 15.18 -7.90
N TYR A 521 0.73 15.84 -7.67
CA TYR A 521 1.50 15.62 -6.44
C TYR A 521 0.72 15.97 -5.17
N TRP A 522 -0.23 16.92 -5.28
CA TRP A 522 -1.19 17.25 -4.22
C TRP A 522 -2.60 17.14 -4.75
N PHE A 523 -3.51 16.59 -3.94
CA PHE A 523 -4.92 16.64 -4.29
C PHE A 523 -5.44 18.08 -4.19
N PRO A 524 -6.35 18.52 -5.07
CA PRO A 524 -6.87 19.86 -5.01
C PRO A 524 -7.79 20.03 -3.81
N ILE A 525 -7.78 21.22 -3.22
CA ILE A 525 -8.90 21.66 -2.38
C ILE A 525 -10.07 21.93 -3.34
N HIS A 526 -11.24 21.32 -3.07
CA HIS A 526 -12.40 21.48 -3.94
C HIS A 526 -12.77 22.96 -4.09
N GLN A 527 -13.19 23.39 -5.28
CA GLN A 527 -13.46 24.80 -5.55
C GLN A 527 -14.50 25.38 -4.59
N ASP A 528 -15.55 24.62 -4.24
CA ASP A 528 -16.55 25.07 -3.26
C ASP A 528 -15.95 25.41 -1.89
N GLU A 529 -14.89 24.76 -1.46
CA GLU A 529 -14.21 25.06 -0.19
C GLU A 529 -13.32 26.31 -0.31
N MET A 530 -12.70 26.49 -1.48
CA MET A 530 -11.95 27.71 -1.79
C MET A 530 -12.87 28.94 -1.81
N ASP A 531 -14.06 28.82 -2.37
CA ASP A 531 -15.04 29.90 -2.46
C ASP A 531 -15.62 30.28 -1.08
N LYS A 532 -15.69 29.32 -0.14
CA LYS A 532 -16.14 29.56 1.24
C LYS A 532 -15.09 30.24 2.12
N ASN A 533 -13.79 30.06 1.83
CA ASN A 533 -12.71 30.53 2.69
C ASN A 533 -11.57 31.19 1.90
N ALA A 534 -11.60 32.52 1.81
CA ALA A 534 -10.63 33.32 1.06
C ALA A 534 -9.16 33.23 1.59
N LYS A 535 -8.93 32.68 2.79
CA LYS A 535 -7.59 32.46 3.32
C LYS A 535 -6.92 31.21 2.77
N LEU A 536 -7.67 30.30 2.16
CA LEU A 536 -7.12 29.09 1.53
C LEU A 536 -6.34 29.44 0.25
N LYS A 537 -5.30 28.70 0.01
CA LYS A 537 -4.49 28.75 -1.20
C LYS A 537 -4.48 27.38 -1.86
N GLN A 538 -4.87 27.33 -3.13
CA GLN A 538 -4.79 26.11 -3.90
C GLN A 538 -3.34 25.69 -4.09
N ALA A 539 -3.07 24.39 -4.05
CA ALA A 539 -1.76 23.88 -4.39
C ALA A 539 -1.35 24.33 -5.81
N PRO A 540 -0.07 24.67 -6.04
CA PRO A 540 0.39 25.09 -7.35
C PRO A 540 0.05 24.09 -8.46
N TYR A 541 -0.09 24.60 -9.67
CA TYR A 541 -0.40 23.87 -10.90
C TYR A 541 -1.86 23.40 -11.05
N TRP A 542 -2.75 23.69 -10.11
CA TRP A 542 -4.20 23.51 -10.20
C TRP A 542 -4.90 24.77 -10.72
N ASN A 543 -4.55 25.24 -11.89
CA ASN A 543 -5.13 26.46 -12.49
C ASN A 543 -6.27 26.13 -13.45
#